data_a863e9d8753582ccd76aef69a26f2777
#
_entry.id   a863e9d8753582ccd76aef69a26f2777
#
_cell.length_a   1.000
_cell.length_b   1.000
_cell.length_c   1.000
_cell.angle_alpha   90.00
_cell.angle_beta   90.00
_cell.angle_gamma   90.00
#
_symmetry.space_group_name_H-M   'P 1'
#
loop_
_entity.id
_entity.type
_entity.pdbx_description
1 polymer ?
#
loop_
_entity_poly.entity_id
_entity_poly.type
_entity_poly.pdbx_seq_one_letter_code
_entity_poly.pdbx_strand_id
1 'polypeptide(L)'
;MGQRTLNGSIALDRLISVMMKKKNKAGQVIEGIFIPLELNKLEKVSYETQAGTVNEIQLPIRAIIKDSTDAKGQDGFITKAIGSATYKAASEAEKKLFGDYNNEETKKLTPILGNLKDFSGGGVKANNTQIASAEVVDADDDDLPF
;
A
#
# COMPACT_ATOMS: atom_id res chain seq x y z
N MET A 1 1.87 -28.24 12.92
CA MET A 1 0.99 -27.12 12.61
C MET A 1 1.26 -26.59 11.24
N GLY A 2 0.25 -26.63 10.41
CA GLY A 2 0.37 -26.19 9.03
C GLY A 2 0.41 -24.69 8.91
N GLN A 3 0.95 -24.25 7.80
CA GLN A 3 1.01 -22.86 7.38
C GLN A 3 -0.16 -22.60 6.42
N ARG A 4 -0.84 -21.48 6.60
CA ARG A 4 -1.89 -21.06 5.68
C ARG A 4 -1.38 -19.91 4.82
N THR A 5 -1.53 -20.04 3.51
CA THR A 5 -1.08 -19.02 2.56
C THR A 5 -2.30 -18.34 1.93
N LEU A 6 -2.34 -17.03 2.06
CA LEU A 6 -3.36 -16.22 1.42
C LEU A 6 -2.69 -15.37 0.34
N ASN A 7 -3.33 -15.26 -0.79
CA ASN A 7 -2.84 -14.45 -1.91
C ASN A 7 -3.79 -13.29 -2.14
N GLY A 8 -3.23 -12.21 -2.65
CA GLY A 8 -4.03 -11.03 -2.96
C GLY A 8 -3.21 -9.99 -3.68
N SER A 9 -3.85 -8.88 -3.94
CA SER A 9 -3.21 -7.72 -4.58
C SER A 9 -3.50 -6.48 -3.79
N ILE A 10 -2.56 -5.56 -3.80
CA ILE A 10 -2.73 -4.24 -3.21
C ILE A 10 -2.89 -3.25 -4.34
N ALA A 11 -3.99 -2.50 -4.33
CA ALA A 11 -4.24 -1.44 -5.28
C ALA A 11 -3.54 -0.17 -4.79
N LEU A 12 -2.39 0.14 -5.36
CA LEU A 12 -1.56 1.27 -4.94
C LEU A 12 -2.25 2.62 -5.18
N ASP A 13 -3.13 2.68 -6.16
CA ASP A 13 -3.87 3.89 -6.49
C ASP A 13 -4.97 4.24 -5.48
N ARG A 14 -5.25 3.37 -4.53
CA ARG A 14 -6.13 3.70 -3.39
C ARG A 14 -5.43 4.57 -2.36
N LEU A 15 -4.12 4.61 -2.39
CA LEU A 15 -3.35 5.60 -1.65
C LEU A 15 -3.49 6.96 -2.34
N ILE A 16 -3.17 8.02 -1.61
CA ILE A 16 -3.06 9.35 -2.23
C ILE A 16 -1.90 9.28 -3.22
N SER A 17 -2.19 9.36 -4.50
CA SER A 17 -1.18 9.08 -5.53
C SER A 17 -1.52 9.74 -6.85
N VAL A 18 -0.49 9.88 -7.70
CA VAL A 18 -0.63 10.43 -9.05
C VAL A 18 0.14 9.54 -10.02
N MET A 19 -0.50 9.19 -11.13
CA MET A 19 0.20 8.50 -12.22
C MET A 19 1.05 9.48 -12.99
N MET A 20 2.26 9.07 -13.33
CA MET A 20 3.23 9.92 -14.01
C MET A 20 3.91 9.16 -15.12
N LYS A 21 4.35 9.89 -16.16
CA LYS A 21 5.24 9.35 -17.18
C LYS A 21 6.53 10.13 -17.18
N LYS A 22 7.65 9.42 -17.19
CA LYS A 22 8.99 10.01 -17.23
C LYS A 22 9.84 9.28 -18.27
N LYS A 23 10.81 9.99 -18.83
CA LYS A 23 11.80 9.36 -19.71
C LYS A 23 12.92 8.78 -18.88
N ASN A 24 13.44 7.63 -19.31
CA ASN A 24 14.65 7.06 -18.72
C ASN A 24 15.88 7.53 -19.49
N LYS A 25 17.07 7.06 -19.11
CA LYS A 25 18.34 7.43 -19.77
C LYS A 25 18.38 7.03 -21.24
N ALA A 26 17.65 6.01 -21.63
CA ALA A 26 17.58 5.55 -23.02
C ALA A 26 16.54 6.30 -23.84
N GLY A 27 15.86 7.28 -23.27
CA GLY A 27 14.82 8.06 -23.94
C GLY A 27 13.46 7.39 -24.00
N GLN A 28 13.30 6.24 -23.33
CA GLN A 28 12.02 5.53 -23.28
C GLN A 28 11.10 6.16 -22.24
N VAL A 29 9.82 6.27 -22.59
CA VAL A 29 8.81 6.77 -21.66
C VAL A 29 8.40 5.65 -20.73
N ILE A 30 8.53 5.89 -19.43
CA ILE A 30 8.19 4.92 -18.38
C ILE A 30 7.04 5.47 -17.57
N GLU A 31 6.01 4.67 -17.43
CA GLU A 31 4.86 4.99 -16.60
C GLU A 31 5.13 4.54 -15.16
N GLY A 32 4.79 5.41 -14.20
CA GLY A 32 4.97 5.10 -12.79
C GLY A 32 3.93 5.79 -11.95
N ILE A 33 3.97 5.53 -10.65
CA ILE A 33 3.06 6.13 -9.70
C ILE A 33 3.87 6.93 -8.67
N PHE A 34 3.42 8.14 -8.39
CA PHE A 34 3.99 8.98 -7.34
C PHE A 34 3.10 8.90 -6.11
N ILE A 35 3.68 8.49 -4.99
CA ILE A 35 2.97 8.33 -3.72
C ILE A 35 3.62 9.29 -2.71
N PRO A 36 2.95 10.41 -2.36
CA PRO A 36 3.50 11.33 -1.36
C PRO A 36 3.63 10.66 0.00
N LEU A 37 4.80 10.77 0.60
CA LEU A 37 5.10 10.08 1.85
C LEU A 37 4.30 10.63 3.03
N GLU A 38 4.30 11.96 3.19
CA GLU A 38 3.67 12.61 4.32
C GLU A 38 2.14 12.54 4.27
N LEU A 39 1.57 12.72 3.08
CA LEU A 39 0.13 12.69 2.92
C LEU A 39 -0.45 11.31 3.23
N ASN A 40 0.30 10.26 2.93
CA ASN A 40 -0.11 8.89 3.19
C ASN A 40 0.38 8.37 4.54
N LYS A 41 1.08 9.17 5.31
CA LYS A 41 1.66 8.73 6.59
C LYS A 41 2.54 7.49 6.44
N LEU A 42 3.35 7.46 5.38
CA LEU A 42 4.35 6.42 5.21
C LEU A 42 5.51 6.65 6.15
N GLU A 43 6.18 5.59 6.56
CA GLU A 43 7.25 5.67 7.53
C GLU A 43 8.61 5.43 6.88
N LYS A 44 9.55 6.32 7.16
CA LYS A 44 10.96 6.11 6.81
C LYS A 44 11.63 5.40 7.98
N VAL A 45 12.18 4.24 7.72
CA VAL A 45 12.78 3.38 8.76
C VAL A 45 14.23 3.11 8.40
N SER A 46 15.10 3.21 9.39
CA SER A 46 16.51 2.86 9.27
C SER A 46 16.86 1.78 10.29
N TYR A 47 17.59 0.79 9.85
CA TYR A 47 18.10 -0.23 10.77
C TYR A 47 19.46 -0.74 10.31
N GLU A 48 20.21 -1.28 11.26
CA GLU A 48 21.55 -1.81 11.02
C GLU A 48 21.49 -3.29 10.71
N THR A 49 22.24 -3.71 9.69
CA THR A 49 22.44 -5.12 9.35
C THR A 49 23.94 -5.41 9.30
N GLN A 50 24.31 -6.67 9.15
CA GLN A 50 25.72 -7.05 8.98
C GLN A 50 26.32 -6.45 7.71
N ALA A 51 25.49 -6.14 6.72
CA ALA A 51 25.93 -5.54 5.47
C ALA A 51 25.94 -4.00 5.50
N GLY A 52 25.54 -3.39 6.62
CA GLY A 52 25.49 -1.94 6.79
C GLY A 52 24.12 -1.43 7.15
N THR A 53 23.95 -0.11 7.07
CA THR A 53 22.68 0.55 7.35
C THR A 53 21.70 0.37 6.20
N VAL A 54 20.47 -0.05 6.51
CA VAL A 54 19.40 -0.17 5.54
C VAL A 54 18.35 0.90 5.81
N ASN A 55 17.96 1.62 4.75
CA ASN A 55 16.92 2.63 4.81
C ASN A 55 15.73 2.13 4.00
N GLU A 56 14.54 2.15 4.60
CA GLU A 56 13.33 1.68 3.96
C GLU A 56 12.21 2.69 4.09
N ILE A 57 11.35 2.71 3.09
CA ILE A 57 10.08 3.41 3.17
C ILE A 57 9.02 2.32 3.34
N GLN A 58 8.34 2.35 4.47
CA GLN A 58 7.37 1.33 4.83
C GLN A 58 5.94 1.84 4.74
N LEU A 59 5.08 1.00 4.22
CA LEU A 59 3.64 1.22 4.23
C LEU A 59 3.05 0.37 5.33
N PRO A 60 2.64 0.96 6.46
CA PRO A 60 1.99 0.19 7.51
C PRO A 60 0.66 -0.37 7.02
N ILE A 61 0.45 -1.63 7.26
CA ILE A 61 -0.78 -2.31 6.87
C ILE A 61 -1.35 -3.11 8.02
N ARG A 62 -2.64 -3.41 7.91
CA ARG A 62 -3.32 -4.37 8.78
C ARG A 62 -3.96 -5.42 7.89
N ALA A 63 -3.63 -6.67 8.13
CA ALA A 63 -4.26 -7.79 7.46
C ALA A 63 -5.34 -8.35 8.40
N ILE A 64 -6.57 -8.39 7.91
CA ILE A 64 -7.69 -8.95 8.65
C ILE A 64 -8.03 -10.27 7.98
N ILE A 65 -7.84 -11.36 8.72
CA ILE A 65 -8.05 -12.71 8.21
C ILE A 65 -9.29 -13.27 8.86
N LYS A 66 -10.23 -13.69 8.03
CA LYS A 66 -11.50 -14.23 8.49
C LYS A 66 -11.35 -15.71 8.82
N ASP A 67 -12.12 -16.18 9.78
CA ASP A 67 -12.11 -17.60 10.15
C ASP A 67 -12.69 -18.49 9.04
N SER A 68 -13.58 -17.94 8.23
CA SER A 68 -14.18 -18.67 7.12
C SER A 68 -14.33 -17.75 5.92
N THR A 69 -14.43 -18.35 4.74
CA THR A 69 -14.65 -17.63 3.49
C THR A 69 -16.00 -16.93 3.53
N ASP A 70 -16.04 -15.65 3.14
CA ASP A 70 -17.29 -14.90 3.12
C ASP A 70 -18.13 -15.22 1.88
N ALA A 71 -19.30 -14.57 1.77
CA ALA A 71 -20.23 -14.80 0.66
C ALA A 71 -19.66 -14.40 -0.69
N LYS A 72 -18.62 -13.56 -0.73
CA LYS A 72 -17.94 -13.13 -1.94
C LYS A 72 -16.73 -13.99 -2.28
N GLY A 73 -16.50 -15.06 -1.54
CA GLY A 73 -15.38 -15.95 -1.76
C GLY A 73 -14.04 -15.44 -1.25
N GLN A 74 -14.06 -14.51 -0.28
CA GLN A 74 -12.85 -13.91 0.25
C GLN A 74 -12.57 -14.35 1.67
N ASP A 75 -11.29 -14.51 1.97
CA ASP A 75 -10.81 -14.99 3.27
C ASP A 75 -10.23 -13.88 4.15
N GLY A 76 -10.06 -12.70 3.59
CA GLY A 76 -9.55 -11.57 4.35
C GLY A 76 -9.36 -10.34 3.48
N PHE A 77 -8.81 -9.30 4.09
CA PHE A 77 -8.50 -8.07 3.38
C PHE A 77 -7.36 -7.34 4.06
N ILE A 78 -6.73 -6.43 3.30
CA ILE A 78 -5.62 -5.62 3.79
C ILE A 78 -6.07 -4.16 3.78
N THR A 79 -5.90 -3.48 4.90
CA THR A 79 -6.12 -2.05 4.99
C THR A 79 -4.78 -1.35 5.24
N LYS A 80 -4.70 -0.09 4.82
CA LYS A 80 -3.62 0.76 5.29
C LYS A 80 -3.83 1.03 6.78
N ALA A 81 -2.76 1.06 7.53
CA ALA A 81 -2.79 1.34 8.96
C ALA A 81 -1.97 2.57 9.29
N ILE A 82 -2.16 3.11 10.48
CA ILE A 82 -1.27 4.12 11.03
C ILE A 82 -0.15 3.38 11.75
N GLY A 83 1.09 3.61 11.34
CA GLY A 83 2.23 2.94 11.94
C GLY A 83 2.49 3.41 13.36
N SER A 84 3.18 2.57 14.13
CA SER A 84 3.46 2.88 15.54
C SER A 84 4.30 4.13 15.73
N ALA A 85 5.28 4.36 14.86
CA ALA A 85 6.12 5.55 14.95
C ALA A 85 5.31 6.82 14.69
N THR A 86 4.43 6.80 13.68
CA THR A 86 3.54 7.91 13.39
C THR A 86 2.58 8.18 14.55
N TYR A 87 2.03 7.13 15.11
CA TYR A 87 1.11 7.25 16.25
C TYR A 87 1.81 7.85 17.48
N LYS A 88 3.01 7.36 17.79
CA LYS A 88 3.78 7.87 18.96
C LYS A 88 4.18 9.32 18.81
N ALA A 89 4.47 9.76 17.59
CA ALA A 89 4.85 11.15 17.33
C ALA A 89 3.66 12.09 17.21
N ALA A 90 2.44 11.56 17.15
CA ALA A 90 1.23 12.35 16.98
C ALA A 90 0.84 13.10 18.24
N SER A 91 0.14 14.23 18.08
CA SER A 91 -0.46 14.94 19.20
C SER A 91 -1.58 14.13 19.83
N GLU A 92 -1.99 14.50 21.04
CA GLU A 92 -3.09 13.82 21.71
C GLU A 92 -4.39 13.88 20.90
N ALA A 93 -4.64 15.01 20.24
CA ALA A 93 -5.80 15.16 19.37
C ALA A 93 -5.73 14.20 18.18
N GLU A 94 -4.56 14.07 17.57
CA GLU A 94 -4.35 13.15 16.44
C GLU A 94 -4.47 11.68 16.87
N LYS A 95 -3.92 11.32 18.03
CA LYS A 95 -4.05 9.96 18.56
C LYS A 95 -5.50 9.59 18.78
N LYS A 96 -6.29 10.53 19.30
CA LYS A 96 -7.72 10.31 19.49
C LYS A 96 -8.43 10.14 18.15
N LEU A 97 -8.06 10.94 17.15
CA LEU A 97 -8.57 10.83 15.80
C LEU A 97 -8.25 9.47 15.19
N PHE A 98 -7.01 9.02 15.29
CA PHE A 98 -6.56 7.75 14.71
C PHE A 98 -7.24 6.54 15.38
N GLY A 99 -7.66 6.68 16.62
CA GLY A 99 -8.40 5.63 17.32
C GLY A 99 -9.88 5.56 16.96
N ASP A 100 -10.40 6.54 16.25
CA ASP A 100 -11.80 6.60 15.86
C ASP A 100 -11.98 6.15 14.41
N TYR A 101 -12.28 4.87 14.23
CA TYR A 101 -12.44 4.27 12.90
C TYR A 101 -13.70 4.73 12.16
N ASN A 102 -14.59 5.44 12.84
CA ASN A 102 -15.79 6.00 12.20
C ASN A 102 -15.54 7.42 11.68
N ASN A 103 -14.40 8.01 11.99
CA ASN A 103 -14.05 9.35 11.57
C ASN A 103 -13.65 9.35 10.08
N GLU A 104 -14.17 10.30 9.31
CA GLU A 104 -13.91 10.39 7.88
C GLU A 104 -12.42 10.63 7.56
N GLU A 105 -11.72 11.40 8.39
CA GLU A 105 -10.29 11.63 8.19
C GLU A 105 -9.49 10.36 8.42
N THR A 106 -9.85 9.58 9.43
CA THR A 106 -9.22 8.29 9.69
C THR A 106 -9.48 7.31 8.56
N LYS A 107 -10.70 7.27 8.04
CA LYS A 107 -11.05 6.42 6.90
C LYS A 107 -10.24 6.75 5.64
N LYS A 108 -9.99 8.04 5.39
CA LYS A 108 -9.16 8.47 4.26
C LYS A 108 -7.71 8.02 4.41
N LEU A 109 -7.22 7.96 5.65
CA LEU A 109 -5.85 7.54 5.93
C LEU A 109 -5.69 6.02 6.00
N THR A 110 -6.78 5.29 6.14
CA THR A 110 -6.75 3.83 6.29
C THR A 110 -7.69 3.13 5.30
N PRO A 111 -7.50 3.36 3.99
CA PRO A 111 -8.37 2.72 2.99
C PRO A 111 -8.12 1.21 2.93
N ILE A 112 -9.12 0.49 2.44
CA ILE A 112 -8.94 -0.92 2.10
C ILE A 112 -8.11 -0.98 0.82
N LEU A 113 -6.96 -1.66 0.87
CA LEU A 113 -6.03 -1.74 -0.24
C LEU A 113 -6.26 -2.95 -1.12
N GLY A 114 -6.77 -4.03 -0.56
CA GLY A 114 -6.98 -5.24 -1.33
C GLY A 114 -7.63 -6.35 -0.53
N ASN A 115 -7.90 -7.45 -1.21
CA ASN A 115 -8.55 -8.60 -0.64
C ASN A 115 -7.62 -9.81 -0.67
N LEU A 116 -7.82 -10.71 0.27
CA LEU A 116 -7.04 -11.92 0.40
C LEU A 116 -7.90 -13.15 0.15
N LYS A 117 -7.32 -14.13 -0.50
CA LYS A 117 -8.00 -15.39 -0.78
C LYS A 117 -7.06 -16.56 -0.58
N ASP A 118 -7.59 -17.62 0.00
CA ASP A 118 -6.88 -18.87 0.17
C ASP A 118 -7.11 -19.74 -1.08
N PHE A 119 -6.05 -19.96 -1.84
CA PHE A 119 -6.12 -20.77 -3.06
C PHE A 119 -5.66 -22.21 -2.84
N SER A 120 -5.45 -22.61 -1.60
CA SER A 120 -4.91 -23.96 -1.31
C SER A 120 -5.79 -25.10 -1.81
N GLY A 121 -7.07 -24.83 -2.09
CA GLY A 121 -8.01 -25.84 -2.59
C GLY A 121 -8.32 -25.76 -4.08
N GLY A 122 -7.66 -24.91 -4.86
CA GLY A 122 -7.98 -24.76 -6.27
C GLY A 122 -6.92 -24.06 -7.09
N GLY A 123 -7.01 -24.17 -8.40
CA GLY A 123 -6.08 -23.52 -9.30
C GLY A 123 -6.21 -22.01 -9.28
N VAL A 124 -5.08 -21.34 -9.14
CA VAL A 124 -5.03 -19.90 -9.22
C VAL A 124 -5.09 -19.46 -10.66
N LYS A 125 -6.11 -18.69 -11.00
CA LYS A 125 -6.10 -17.98 -12.28
C LYS A 125 -5.54 -16.59 -12.02
N ALA A 126 -4.42 -16.29 -12.64
CA ALA A 126 -3.87 -14.95 -12.62
C ALA A 126 -4.85 -14.03 -13.35
N ASN A 127 -5.47 -13.14 -12.59
CA ASN A 127 -6.28 -12.09 -13.17
C ASN A 127 -5.37 -10.94 -13.54
N ASN A 128 -5.07 -10.87 -14.84
CA ASN A 128 -4.49 -9.65 -15.38
C ASN A 128 -5.58 -8.60 -15.50
N THR A 129 -5.83 -7.91 -14.42
CA THR A 129 -6.66 -6.72 -14.50
C THR A 129 -5.81 -5.61 -15.09
N GLN A 130 -6.11 -5.24 -16.31
CA GLN A 130 -5.56 -4.00 -16.84
C GLN A 130 -6.14 -2.85 -16.05
N ILE A 131 -5.27 -2.11 -15.41
CA ILE A 131 -5.66 -0.89 -14.73
C ILE A 131 -6.09 0.11 -15.81
N ALA A 132 -7.33 0.58 -15.71
CA ALA A 132 -7.79 1.67 -16.56
C ALA A 132 -6.88 2.88 -16.35
N SER A 133 -6.49 3.51 -17.43
CA SER A 133 -5.57 4.63 -17.42
C SER A 133 -6.04 5.74 -16.47
N ALA A 134 -5.34 5.89 -15.36
CA ALA A 134 -5.51 7.06 -14.53
C ALA A 134 -4.93 8.28 -15.25
N GLU A 135 -5.38 9.44 -14.84
CA GLU A 135 -4.89 10.70 -15.38
C GLU A 135 -3.37 10.78 -15.27
N VAL A 136 -2.71 10.98 -16.39
CA VAL A 136 -1.25 11.03 -16.46
C VAL A 136 -0.79 12.47 -16.44
N VAL A 137 -0.01 12.81 -15.43
CA VAL A 137 0.63 14.11 -15.34
C VAL A 137 2.05 13.99 -15.85
N ASP A 138 2.41 14.78 -16.87
CA ASP A 138 3.78 14.86 -17.34
C ASP A 138 4.64 15.47 -16.24
N ALA A 139 5.58 14.70 -15.73
CA ALA A 139 6.53 15.22 -14.75
C ALA A 139 7.64 15.94 -15.48
N ASP A 140 7.83 17.20 -15.14
CA ASP A 140 8.87 18.02 -15.71
C ASP A 140 10.27 17.49 -15.35
N ASP A 141 11.10 17.35 -16.34
CA ASP A 141 12.56 17.47 -16.32
C ASP A 141 13.42 16.48 -15.53
N ASP A 142 12.86 15.63 -14.69
CA ASP A 142 13.67 14.64 -13.98
C ASP A 142 13.58 13.29 -14.68
N ASP A 143 14.62 12.95 -15.44
CA ASP A 143 14.74 11.64 -16.05
C ASP A 143 14.94 10.57 -14.98
N LEU A 144 14.31 9.42 -15.18
CA LEU A 144 14.52 8.27 -14.32
C LEU A 144 15.98 7.79 -14.41
N PRO A 145 16.57 7.34 -13.30
CA PRO A 145 17.98 6.93 -13.27
C PRO A 145 18.28 5.60 -13.96
N PHE A 146 17.28 4.94 -14.53
CA PHE A 146 17.44 3.64 -15.18
C PHE A 146 16.87 3.61 -16.59
#